data_fa0914462150cec6e3c7c3781968eb53
#
_entry.id   fa0914462150cec6e3c7c3781968eb53
#
_cell.length_a   1.000
_cell.length_b   1.000
_cell.length_c   1.000
_cell.angle_alpha   90.00
_cell.angle_beta   90.00
_cell.angle_gamma   90.00
#
_symmetry.space_group_name_H-M   'P 1'
#
loop_
_entity.id
_entity.type
_entity.pdbx_description
1 polymer ?
#
loop_
_entity_poly.entity_id
_entity_poly.type
_entity_poly.pdbx_seq_one_letter_code
_entity_poly.pdbx_strand_id
1 'polypeptide(L)'
;MRIFHLSDLHIGIKLYGYDLREEQEYIFNEIIEKMKEYKPDVIVIAGDIYDRAMPSGDAIEMFDIFISKIRNADSSIKIMMISGNHDSRQRIGCFSEILEKQGIYMVGIPPRTQEDYIKKVTLQDEFGDINFYLLPYVNTADIKSVLGYDMELKILYNEAFHKFFERENIDESQRNIIVSHQFYLPKGEKAENIERTESEVKTVGNTDCIDADVLEKFDYSALGHIHKPMKVGSETIRYCGTPMAYSVSEAGQEKGILMVDIGEKGTGVKVTNLPLKPMRNVRIEEGKFEELIKKYSKDFVTVVLTDTEEIEVLDMRERLKLAFPKLLEIKRDNVRRIDDEIEIETEDTLKSPYELICKLHFSSALKASL
;
A
#
# COMPACT_ATOMS: atom_id res chain seq x y z
N MET A 1 0.43 16.64 -20.83
CA MET A 1 -0.22 16.69 -19.50
C MET A 1 0.73 16.13 -18.46
N ARG A 2 0.88 16.81 -17.33
CA ARG A 2 1.69 16.38 -16.19
C ARG A 2 0.80 15.91 -15.05
N ILE A 3 1.08 14.72 -14.50
CA ILE A 3 0.26 14.08 -13.46
C ILE A 3 1.14 13.79 -12.26
N PHE A 4 0.65 14.09 -11.06
CA PHE A 4 1.18 13.53 -9.83
C PHE A 4 0.38 12.30 -9.45
N HIS A 5 1.04 11.17 -9.31
CA HIS A 5 0.45 9.92 -8.85
C HIS A 5 0.86 9.65 -7.40
N LEU A 6 -0.14 9.63 -6.54
CA LEU A 6 -0.12 9.32 -5.12
C LEU A 6 -1.00 8.11 -4.85
N SER A 7 -0.74 7.38 -3.79
CA SER A 7 -1.58 6.29 -3.29
C SER A 7 -1.36 6.04 -1.80
N ASP A 8 -2.22 5.26 -1.20
CA ASP A 8 -2.01 4.66 0.13
C ASP A 8 -1.62 5.70 1.19
N LEU A 9 -2.44 6.77 1.30
CA LEU A 9 -2.20 7.85 2.26
C LEU A 9 -2.42 7.39 3.70
N HIS A 10 -3.30 6.43 3.93
CA HIS A 10 -3.64 5.86 5.22
C HIS A 10 -3.76 6.90 6.34
N ILE A 11 -4.51 7.97 6.09
CA ILE A 11 -4.66 9.06 7.05
C ILE A 11 -5.25 8.54 8.36
N GLY A 12 -4.54 8.82 9.46
CA GLY A 12 -4.92 8.38 10.79
C GLY A 12 -4.33 7.02 11.22
N ILE A 13 -3.40 6.46 10.44
CA ILE A 13 -2.67 5.25 10.81
C ILE A 13 -1.80 5.47 12.06
N LYS A 14 -1.61 4.40 12.83
CA LYS A 14 -0.72 4.37 13.99
C LYS A 14 0.40 3.36 13.78
N LEU A 15 1.62 3.75 14.11
CA LEU A 15 2.79 2.88 14.07
C LEU A 15 3.14 2.41 15.48
N TYR A 16 2.90 1.12 15.81
CA TYR A 16 3.12 0.56 17.15
C TYR A 16 2.49 1.39 18.29
N GLY A 17 1.30 1.96 18.02
CA GLY A 17 0.57 2.80 18.95
C GLY A 17 0.96 4.29 18.93
N TYR A 18 2.03 4.67 18.26
CA TYR A 18 2.36 6.08 18.01
C TYR A 18 1.42 6.66 16.95
N ASP A 19 0.81 7.79 17.27
CA ASP A 19 0.06 8.57 16.31
C ASP A 19 1.02 9.23 15.31
N LEU A 20 0.76 9.08 14.02
CA LEU A 20 1.60 9.64 12.95
C LEU A 20 1.05 10.95 12.37
N ARG A 21 0.13 11.60 13.04
CA ARG A 21 -0.53 12.83 12.57
C ARG A 21 0.50 13.91 12.19
N GLU A 22 1.47 14.17 13.08
CA GLU A 22 2.51 15.18 12.85
C GLU A 22 3.36 14.86 11.61
N GLU A 23 3.72 13.58 11.46
CA GLU A 23 4.48 13.07 10.34
C GLU A 23 3.70 13.15 9.03
N GLN A 24 2.41 12.81 9.04
CA GLN A 24 1.54 12.90 7.87
C GLN A 24 1.29 14.34 7.44
N GLU A 25 1.01 15.25 8.38
CA GLU A 25 0.88 16.68 8.11
C GLU A 25 2.15 17.27 7.47
N TYR A 26 3.32 16.85 7.96
CA TYR A 26 4.62 17.25 7.41
C TYR A 26 4.79 16.78 5.96
N ILE A 27 4.54 15.50 5.68
CA ILE A 27 4.65 14.92 4.33
C ILE A 27 3.66 15.57 3.37
N PHE A 28 2.42 15.82 3.78
CA PHE A 28 1.44 16.50 2.93
C PHE A 28 1.87 17.92 2.57
N ASN A 29 2.51 18.66 3.49
CA ASN A 29 3.08 19.95 3.17
C ASN A 29 4.24 19.83 2.17
N GLU A 30 5.10 18.83 2.29
CA GLU A 30 6.18 18.56 1.32
C GLU A 30 5.62 18.22 -0.08
N ILE A 31 4.54 17.44 -0.15
CA ILE A 31 3.82 17.18 -1.40
C ILE A 31 3.32 18.48 -2.04
N ILE A 32 2.76 19.40 -1.24
CA ILE A 32 2.28 20.69 -1.73
C ILE A 32 3.42 21.57 -2.25
N GLU A 33 4.58 21.56 -1.58
CA GLU A 33 5.75 22.31 -2.08
C GLU A 33 6.24 21.75 -3.42
N LYS A 34 6.30 20.42 -3.57
CA LYS A 34 6.61 19.80 -4.88
C LYS A 34 5.56 20.14 -5.94
N MET A 35 4.28 20.17 -5.58
CA MET A 35 3.22 20.59 -6.49
C MET A 35 3.43 22.01 -6.99
N LYS A 36 3.81 22.95 -6.13
CA LYS A 36 4.10 24.34 -6.52
C LYS A 36 5.34 24.43 -7.44
N GLU A 37 6.35 23.59 -7.20
CA GLU A 37 7.58 23.53 -7.99
C GLU A 37 7.34 22.94 -9.38
N TYR A 38 6.69 21.77 -9.45
CA TYR A 38 6.55 20.99 -10.69
C TYR A 38 5.25 21.26 -11.45
N LYS A 39 4.27 21.92 -10.84
CA LYS A 39 3.00 22.37 -11.43
C LYS A 39 2.27 21.27 -12.23
N PRO A 40 1.80 20.19 -11.58
CA PRO A 40 1.02 19.17 -12.25
C PRO A 40 -0.33 19.72 -12.70
N ASP A 41 -0.84 19.23 -13.82
CA ASP A 41 -2.20 19.50 -14.31
C ASP A 41 -3.24 18.69 -13.53
N VAL A 42 -2.84 17.48 -13.11
CA VAL A 42 -3.70 16.50 -12.43
C VAL A 42 -2.96 15.88 -11.24
N ILE A 43 -3.67 15.69 -10.15
CA ILE A 43 -3.22 14.84 -9.03
C ILE A 43 -4.16 13.65 -8.97
N VAL A 44 -3.62 12.43 -9.06
CA VAL A 44 -4.37 11.20 -8.83
C VAL A 44 -3.99 10.59 -7.47
N ILE A 45 -4.98 10.12 -6.72
CA ILE A 45 -4.81 9.38 -5.46
C ILE A 45 -5.43 7.99 -5.67
N ALA A 46 -4.59 7.00 -5.85
CA ALA A 46 -4.99 5.65 -6.22
C ALA A 46 -5.41 4.78 -5.03
N GLY A 47 -6.35 5.27 -4.22
CA GLY A 47 -7.00 4.53 -3.13
C GLY A 47 -6.28 4.59 -1.78
N ASP A 48 -6.90 3.98 -0.78
CA ASP A 48 -6.51 3.95 0.64
C ASP A 48 -6.18 5.34 1.17
N ILE A 49 -7.19 6.23 1.06
CA ILE A 49 -7.11 7.60 1.57
C ILE A 49 -7.04 7.58 3.09
N TYR A 50 -7.90 6.79 3.72
CA TYR A 50 -7.94 6.61 5.17
C TYR A 50 -7.44 5.22 5.58
N ASP A 51 -6.86 5.13 6.77
CA ASP A 51 -6.43 3.86 7.37
C ASP A 51 -7.61 2.91 7.65
N ARG A 52 -8.81 3.46 7.85
CA ARG A 52 -10.00 2.70 8.22
C ARG A 52 -11.26 3.25 7.56
N ALA A 53 -12.20 2.35 7.27
CA ALA A 53 -13.52 2.70 6.72
C ALA A 53 -14.32 3.70 7.59
N MET A 54 -14.01 3.77 8.89
CA MET A 54 -14.54 4.78 9.82
C MET A 54 -13.39 5.63 10.36
N PRO A 55 -12.94 6.65 9.61
CA PRO A 55 -11.86 7.53 10.05
C PRO A 55 -12.29 8.39 11.24
N SER A 56 -11.33 8.81 12.05
CA SER A 56 -11.56 9.78 13.12
C SER A 56 -11.88 11.16 12.55
N GLY A 57 -12.48 12.04 13.37
CA GLY A 57 -12.70 13.43 12.98
C GLY A 57 -11.41 14.14 12.58
N ASP A 58 -10.32 13.90 13.31
CA ASP A 58 -9.00 14.46 13.01
C ASP A 58 -8.44 14.00 11.66
N ALA A 59 -8.68 12.72 11.29
CA ALA A 59 -8.27 12.21 9.98
C ALA A 59 -9.05 12.86 8.83
N ILE A 60 -10.36 13.08 9.04
CA ILE A 60 -11.21 13.79 8.07
C ILE A 60 -10.75 15.24 7.91
N GLU A 61 -10.50 15.93 9.01
CA GLU A 61 -9.98 17.30 9.01
C GLU A 61 -8.63 17.42 8.29
N MET A 62 -7.71 16.50 8.57
CA MET A 62 -6.40 16.47 7.90
C MET A 62 -6.54 16.31 6.38
N PHE A 63 -7.40 15.44 5.92
CA PHE A 63 -7.67 15.26 4.50
C PHE A 63 -8.29 16.52 3.88
N ASP A 64 -9.29 17.11 4.53
CA ASP A 64 -9.93 18.36 4.09
C ASP A 64 -8.91 19.49 3.96
N ILE A 65 -8.04 19.67 4.97
CA ILE A 65 -6.95 20.64 4.94
C ILE A 65 -5.99 20.39 3.78
N PHE A 66 -5.64 19.12 3.52
CA PHE A 66 -4.73 18.75 2.43
C PHE A 66 -5.32 19.10 1.07
N ILE A 67 -6.57 18.71 0.79
CA ILE A 67 -7.25 19.02 -0.47
C ILE A 67 -7.47 20.53 -0.62
N SER A 68 -7.85 21.22 0.45
CA SER A 68 -8.04 22.67 0.47
C SER A 68 -6.73 23.41 0.18
N LYS A 69 -5.60 22.98 0.73
CA LYS A 69 -4.29 23.58 0.45
C LYS A 69 -3.89 23.40 -1.04
N ILE A 70 -4.14 22.23 -1.64
CA ILE A 70 -3.92 22.00 -3.06
C ILE A 70 -4.73 23.01 -3.89
N ARG A 71 -6.02 23.11 -3.62
CA ARG A 71 -6.95 24.01 -4.36
C ARG A 71 -6.62 25.48 -4.17
N ASN A 72 -6.18 25.89 -2.99
CA ASN A 72 -5.77 27.26 -2.70
C ASN A 72 -4.44 27.62 -3.37
N ALA A 73 -3.54 26.65 -3.53
CA ALA A 73 -2.27 26.88 -4.22
C ALA A 73 -2.44 27.00 -5.74
N ASP A 74 -3.30 26.18 -6.33
CA ASP A 74 -3.67 26.27 -7.75
C ASP A 74 -5.07 25.68 -7.98
N SER A 75 -6.04 26.54 -8.27
CA SER A 75 -7.43 26.14 -8.52
C SER A 75 -7.65 25.46 -9.86
N SER A 76 -6.69 25.48 -10.79
CA SER A 76 -6.80 24.82 -12.10
C SER A 76 -6.53 23.33 -12.04
N ILE A 77 -5.75 22.85 -11.05
CA ILE A 77 -5.38 21.45 -10.88
C ILE A 77 -6.64 20.59 -10.71
N LYS A 78 -6.72 19.51 -11.48
CA LYS A 78 -7.76 18.50 -11.31
C LYS A 78 -7.30 17.46 -10.29
N ILE A 79 -8.19 17.09 -9.39
CA ILE A 79 -7.90 16.07 -8.38
C ILE A 79 -8.80 14.87 -8.65
N MET A 80 -8.23 13.70 -8.82
CA MET A 80 -8.95 12.46 -9.07
C MET A 80 -8.58 11.45 -8.01
N MET A 81 -9.57 10.85 -7.35
CA MET A 81 -9.33 9.86 -6.31
C MET A 81 -10.34 8.74 -6.36
N ILE A 82 -9.90 7.56 -5.96
CA ILE A 82 -10.72 6.37 -5.85
C ILE A 82 -10.67 5.84 -4.41
N SER A 83 -11.63 5.01 -4.01
CA SER A 83 -11.52 4.27 -2.76
C SER A 83 -10.63 3.04 -2.93
N GLY A 84 -9.80 2.76 -1.93
CA GLY A 84 -9.11 1.50 -1.76
C GLY A 84 -9.92 0.48 -0.93
N ASN A 85 -9.23 -0.57 -0.45
CA ASN A 85 -9.86 -1.62 0.36
C ASN A 85 -10.04 -1.22 1.83
N HIS A 86 -9.28 -0.25 2.35
CA HIS A 86 -9.45 0.30 3.68
C HIS A 86 -10.57 1.35 3.75
N ASP A 87 -10.88 2.00 2.63
CA ASP A 87 -11.83 3.09 2.58
C ASP A 87 -13.30 2.64 2.64
N SER A 88 -14.15 3.51 3.16
CA SER A 88 -15.59 3.37 2.98
C SER A 88 -16.00 3.93 1.62
N ARG A 89 -16.45 3.06 0.71
CA ARG A 89 -16.91 3.41 -0.64
C ARG A 89 -17.91 4.55 -0.63
N GLN A 90 -18.89 4.52 0.30
CA GLN A 90 -19.94 5.52 0.41
C GLN A 90 -19.42 6.86 0.93
N ARG A 91 -18.45 6.85 1.86
CA ARG A 91 -17.87 8.07 2.41
C ARG A 91 -17.00 8.78 1.37
N ILE A 92 -16.18 8.02 0.63
CA ILE A 92 -15.36 8.59 -0.47
C ILE A 92 -16.25 9.12 -1.58
N GLY A 93 -17.36 8.47 -1.91
CA GLY A 93 -18.30 8.96 -2.92
C GLY A 93 -19.23 10.09 -2.45
N CYS A 94 -19.12 10.53 -1.19
CA CYS A 94 -20.01 11.56 -0.65
C CYS A 94 -19.76 12.92 -1.36
N PHE A 95 -20.85 13.58 -1.77
CA PHE A 95 -20.81 14.86 -2.50
C PHE A 95 -20.03 14.86 -3.83
N SER A 96 -19.71 13.69 -4.39
CA SER A 96 -18.91 13.57 -5.62
C SER A 96 -19.44 14.41 -6.78
N GLU A 97 -20.76 14.44 -7.01
CA GLU A 97 -21.38 15.23 -8.09
C GLU A 97 -21.21 16.76 -7.92
N ILE A 98 -21.15 17.23 -6.68
CA ILE A 98 -20.93 18.65 -6.38
C ILE A 98 -19.46 18.99 -6.59
N LEU A 99 -18.56 18.14 -6.10
CA LEU A 99 -17.12 18.30 -6.16
C LEU A 99 -16.59 18.18 -7.60
N GLU A 100 -17.20 17.33 -8.42
CA GLU A 100 -16.87 17.20 -9.85
C GLU A 100 -16.96 18.53 -10.60
N LYS A 101 -17.95 19.35 -10.28
CA LYS A 101 -18.11 20.72 -10.86
C LYS A 101 -16.95 21.64 -10.48
N GLN A 102 -16.23 21.32 -9.41
CA GLN A 102 -15.03 22.02 -8.96
C GLN A 102 -13.75 21.37 -9.45
N GLY A 103 -13.81 20.34 -10.30
CA GLY A 103 -12.65 19.61 -10.82
C GLY A 103 -12.04 18.64 -9.80
N ILE A 104 -12.85 18.19 -8.81
CA ILE A 104 -12.46 17.16 -7.83
C ILE A 104 -13.36 15.94 -8.08
N TYR A 105 -12.77 14.86 -8.56
CA TYR A 105 -13.46 13.63 -8.93
C TYR A 105 -13.19 12.57 -7.85
N MET A 106 -14.21 12.25 -7.06
CA MET A 106 -14.14 11.26 -5.99
C MET A 106 -15.00 10.05 -6.35
N VAL A 107 -14.37 8.94 -6.70
CA VAL A 107 -15.07 7.71 -7.08
C VAL A 107 -14.90 6.67 -5.98
N GLY A 108 -15.91 6.52 -5.12
CA GLY A 108 -15.88 5.55 -4.03
C GLY A 108 -16.52 4.21 -4.39
N ILE A 109 -17.50 4.21 -5.27
CA ILE A 109 -18.30 3.02 -5.59
C ILE A 109 -17.86 2.48 -6.97
N PRO A 110 -17.34 1.23 -7.05
CA PRO A 110 -17.04 0.60 -8.32
C PRO A 110 -18.34 0.22 -9.08
N PRO A 111 -18.24 -0.19 -10.36
CA PRO A 111 -19.35 -0.79 -11.09
C PRO A 111 -19.99 -1.95 -10.30
N ARG A 112 -21.33 -2.04 -10.29
CA ARG A 112 -22.10 -3.02 -9.51
C ARG A 112 -23.16 -3.75 -10.28
N THR A 113 -23.57 -3.23 -11.44
CA THR A 113 -24.57 -3.84 -12.30
C THR A 113 -24.00 -4.08 -13.70
N GLN A 114 -24.74 -4.82 -14.53
CA GLN A 114 -24.34 -5.08 -15.92
C GLN A 114 -24.32 -3.82 -16.79
N GLU A 115 -25.03 -2.78 -16.40
CA GLU A 115 -25.09 -1.49 -17.10
C GLU A 115 -23.99 -0.52 -16.65
N ASP A 116 -23.33 -0.80 -15.49
CA ASP A 116 -22.30 0.06 -14.98
C ASP A 116 -20.94 -0.21 -15.69
N TYR A 117 -20.23 0.85 -15.98
CA TYR A 117 -18.87 0.84 -16.51
C TYR A 117 -17.92 1.60 -15.58
N ILE A 118 -16.62 1.43 -15.78
CA ILE A 118 -15.60 2.22 -15.07
C ILE A 118 -15.86 3.70 -15.34
N LYS A 119 -15.89 4.53 -14.28
CA LYS A 119 -16.09 5.98 -14.41
C LYS A 119 -14.96 6.55 -15.28
N LYS A 120 -15.33 7.12 -16.44
CA LYS A 120 -14.41 7.82 -17.33
C LYS A 120 -14.54 9.32 -17.14
N VAL A 121 -13.39 9.99 -16.99
CA VAL A 121 -13.26 11.46 -17.01
C VAL A 121 -12.35 11.83 -18.16
N THR A 122 -12.81 12.65 -19.08
CA THR A 122 -12.02 13.15 -20.21
C THR A 122 -11.57 14.56 -19.91
N LEU A 123 -10.27 14.81 -19.97
CA LEU A 123 -9.66 16.13 -19.95
C LEU A 123 -9.06 16.41 -21.31
N GLN A 124 -8.64 17.66 -21.52
CA GLN A 124 -8.05 18.12 -22.79
C GLN A 124 -6.78 18.91 -22.53
N ASP A 125 -5.77 18.68 -23.35
CA ASP A 125 -4.54 19.49 -23.41
C ASP A 125 -4.17 19.81 -24.85
N GLU A 126 -2.98 20.32 -25.10
CA GLU A 126 -2.47 20.68 -26.43
C GLU A 126 -2.40 19.50 -27.42
N PHE A 127 -2.40 18.26 -26.94
CA PHE A 127 -2.39 17.03 -27.74
C PHE A 127 -3.79 16.42 -27.93
N GLY A 128 -4.87 17.10 -27.50
CA GLY A 128 -6.24 16.63 -27.60
C GLY A 128 -6.75 15.97 -26.32
N ASP A 129 -7.68 15.03 -26.48
CA ASP A 129 -8.34 14.38 -25.35
C ASP A 129 -7.43 13.35 -24.66
N ILE A 130 -7.58 13.26 -23.35
CA ILE A 130 -6.97 12.24 -22.49
C ILE A 130 -8.01 11.72 -21.51
N ASN A 131 -8.17 10.41 -21.48
CA ASN A 131 -9.21 9.74 -20.70
C ASN A 131 -8.61 9.16 -19.43
N PHE A 132 -9.24 9.43 -18.30
CA PHE A 132 -8.95 8.82 -17.01
C PHE A 132 -10.06 7.86 -16.65
N TYR A 133 -9.71 6.59 -16.45
CA TYR A 133 -10.59 5.54 -15.98
C TYR A 133 -10.36 5.34 -14.49
N LEU A 134 -11.36 5.66 -13.67
CA LEU A 134 -11.27 5.65 -12.22
C LEU A 134 -11.93 4.37 -11.67
N LEU A 135 -11.12 3.35 -11.36
CA LEU A 135 -11.57 2.06 -10.87
C LEU A 135 -11.26 1.89 -9.38
N PRO A 136 -12.22 2.12 -8.47
CA PRO A 136 -12.08 1.81 -7.05
C PRO A 136 -11.78 0.33 -6.80
N TYR A 137 -11.42 -0.01 -5.56
CA TYR A 137 -11.24 -1.40 -5.16
C TYR A 137 -12.50 -2.22 -5.43
N VAL A 138 -12.34 -3.32 -6.18
CA VAL A 138 -13.39 -4.30 -6.53
C VAL A 138 -13.10 -5.63 -5.89
N ASN A 139 -14.11 -6.27 -5.34
CA ASN A 139 -14.01 -7.64 -4.86
C ASN A 139 -14.71 -8.62 -5.82
N THR A 140 -14.56 -9.92 -5.58
CA THR A 140 -15.15 -10.96 -6.42
C THR A 140 -16.67 -10.83 -6.55
N ALA A 141 -17.37 -10.38 -5.50
CA ALA A 141 -18.83 -10.22 -5.54
C ALA A 141 -19.24 -9.08 -6.47
N ASP A 142 -18.52 -7.94 -6.44
CA ASP A 142 -18.76 -6.83 -7.37
C ASP A 142 -18.59 -7.28 -8.82
N ILE A 143 -17.52 -8.02 -9.14
CA ILE A 143 -17.26 -8.51 -10.50
C ILE A 143 -18.34 -9.47 -10.96
N LYS A 144 -18.72 -10.43 -10.11
CA LYS A 144 -19.81 -11.37 -10.43
C LYS A 144 -21.12 -10.64 -10.73
N SER A 145 -21.46 -9.65 -9.94
CA SER A 145 -22.66 -8.82 -10.14
C SER A 145 -22.62 -8.09 -11.49
N VAL A 146 -21.48 -7.48 -11.82
CA VAL A 146 -21.26 -6.78 -13.09
C VAL A 146 -21.30 -7.72 -14.30
N LEU A 147 -20.82 -8.95 -14.14
CA LEU A 147 -20.84 -9.97 -15.22
C LEU A 147 -22.17 -10.72 -15.29
N GLY A 148 -23.11 -10.48 -14.37
CA GLY A 148 -24.36 -11.21 -14.28
C GLY A 148 -24.19 -12.68 -13.88
N TYR A 149 -23.16 -12.99 -13.14
CA TYR A 149 -22.87 -14.35 -12.68
C TYR A 149 -23.60 -14.65 -11.38
N ASP A 150 -23.94 -15.93 -11.21
CA ASP A 150 -24.42 -16.45 -9.95
C ASP A 150 -23.34 -16.25 -8.86
N MET A 151 -23.75 -15.80 -7.67
CA MET A 151 -22.86 -15.56 -6.54
C MET A 151 -22.17 -16.87 -6.06
N GLU A 152 -22.80 -18.03 -6.28
CA GLU A 152 -22.22 -19.34 -5.95
C GLU A 152 -21.25 -19.87 -7.00
N LEU A 153 -21.19 -19.26 -8.19
CA LEU A 153 -20.29 -19.66 -9.26
C LEU A 153 -18.83 -19.56 -8.78
N LYS A 154 -18.10 -20.65 -8.84
CA LYS A 154 -16.65 -20.65 -8.58
C LYS A 154 -15.92 -20.20 -9.83
N ILE A 155 -15.38 -19.01 -9.80
CA ILE A 155 -14.51 -18.43 -10.82
C ILE A 155 -13.24 -17.91 -10.15
N LEU A 156 -12.10 -18.10 -10.80
CA LEU A 156 -10.84 -17.50 -10.34
C LEU A 156 -10.92 -15.98 -10.48
N TYR A 157 -10.38 -15.26 -9.49
CA TYR A 157 -10.42 -13.80 -9.46
C TYR A 157 -9.77 -13.18 -10.71
N ASN A 158 -8.60 -13.67 -11.08
CA ASN A 158 -7.90 -13.25 -12.30
C ASN A 158 -8.77 -13.44 -13.56
N GLU A 159 -9.38 -14.61 -13.74
CA GLU A 159 -10.27 -14.87 -14.89
C GLU A 159 -11.48 -13.95 -14.92
N ALA A 160 -12.10 -13.72 -13.76
CA ALA A 160 -13.23 -12.83 -13.64
C ALA A 160 -12.84 -11.38 -13.98
N PHE A 161 -11.63 -10.97 -13.59
CA PHE A 161 -11.12 -9.64 -13.86
C PHE A 161 -10.83 -9.41 -15.34
N HIS A 162 -10.28 -10.40 -16.04
CA HIS A 162 -10.12 -10.34 -17.50
C HIS A 162 -11.45 -10.12 -18.21
N LYS A 163 -12.49 -10.90 -17.86
CA LYS A 163 -13.83 -10.73 -18.43
C LYS A 163 -14.45 -9.36 -18.08
N PHE A 164 -14.16 -8.85 -16.89
CA PHE A 164 -14.58 -7.49 -16.50
C PHE A 164 -13.93 -6.43 -17.40
N PHE A 165 -12.63 -6.54 -17.71
CA PHE A 165 -11.95 -5.60 -18.60
C PHE A 165 -12.30 -5.77 -20.08
N GLU A 166 -12.66 -6.98 -20.52
CA GLU A 166 -13.10 -7.23 -21.91
C GLU A 166 -14.38 -6.47 -22.27
N ARG A 167 -15.27 -6.24 -21.29
CA ARG A 167 -16.51 -5.47 -21.51
C ARG A 167 -16.29 -3.97 -21.56
N GLU A 168 -15.20 -3.47 -21.01
CA GLU A 168 -14.86 -2.03 -21.04
C GLU A 168 -14.38 -1.68 -22.45
N ASN A 169 -15.20 -0.93 -23.21
CA ASN A 169 -14.87 -0.51 -24.56
C ASN A 169 -13.83 0.61 -24.55
N ILE A 170 -12.56 0.25 -24.37
CA ILE A 170 -11.44 1.18 -24.33
C ILE A 170 -10.94 1.39 -25.75
N ASP A 171 -11.02 2.62 -26.25
CA ASP A 171 -10.45 2.99 -27.55
C ASP A 171 -8.94 3.22 -27.41
N GLU A 172 -8.16 2.23 -27.80
CA GLU A 172 -6.70 2.25 -27.69
C GLU A 172 -6.03 3.29 -28.61
N SER A 173 -6.76 3.86 -29.57
CA SER A 173 -6.27 4.97 -30.38
C SER A 173 -6.17 6.29 -29.62
N GLN A 174 -6.87 6.41 -28.51
CA GLN A 174 -6.88 7.57 -27.62
C GLN A 174 -5.84 7.43 -26.51
N ARG A 175 -5.52 8.56 -25.85
CA ARG A 175 -4.66 8.55 -24.67
C ARG A 175 -5.49 8.13 -23.46
N ASN A 176 -5.14 7.00 -22.87
CA ASN A 176 -5.90 6.38 -21.78
C ASN A 176 -5.02 6.15 -20.55
N ILE A 177 -5.52 6.57 -19.40
CA ILE A 177 -4.91 6.35 -18.08
C ILE A 177 -5.91 5.60 -17.24
N ILE A 178 -5.46 4.59 -16.51
CA ILE A 178 -6.26 3.97 -15.45
C ILE A 178 -5.70 4.33 -14.07
N VAL A 179 -6.60 4.61 -13.14
CA VAL A 179 -6.32 4.72 -11.71
C VAL A 179 -7.02 3.54 -11.04
N SER A 180 -6.26 2.66 -10.40
CA SER A 180 -6.81 1.42 -9.84
C SER A 180 -6.14 1.06 -8.51
N HIS A 181 -6.90 0.37 -7.64
CA HIS A 181 -6.41 -0.07 -6.34
C HIS A 181 -6.61 -1.58 -6.19
N GLN A 182 -5.78 -2.36 -6.88
CA GLN A 182 -5.85 -3.83 -6.92
C GLN A 182 -4.45 -4.42 -6.89
N PHE A 183 -4.35 -5.73 -6.60
CA PHE A 183 -3.09 -6.45 -6.61
C PHE A 183 -2.78 -6.99 -8.01
N TYR A 184 -2.03 -6.23 -8.80
CA TYR A 184 -1.58 -6.62 -10.12
C TYR A 184 -0.16 -7.18 -10.10
N LEU A 185 0.07 -8.26 -10.85
CA LEU A 185 1.37 -8.89 -11.03
C LEU A 185 1.74 -8.99 -12.51
N PRO A 186 3.03 -9.02 -12.85
CA PRO A 186 3.45 -9.42 -14.19
C PRO A 186 2.88 -10.80 -14.52
N LYS A 187 2.42 -11.01 -15.74
CA LYS A 187 1.82 -12.27 -16.18
C LYS A 187 2.75 -13.45 -15.89
N GLY A 188 2.22 -14.44 -15.20
CA GLY A 188 2.95 -15.65 -14.81
C GLY A 188 3.86 -15.49 -13.58
N GLU A 189 3.94 -14.31 -12.98
CA GLU A 189 4.62 -14.09 -11.70
C GLU A 189 3.77 -14.62 -10.55
N LYS A 190 4.42 -15.18 -9.52
CA LYS A 190 3.72 -15.65 -8.33
C LYS A 190 3.70 -14.57 -7.26
N ALA A 191 2.56 -14.43 -6.60
CA ALA A 191 2.38 -13.47 -5.51
C ALA A 191 3.39 -13.66 -4.35
N GLU A 192 3.89 -14.88 -4.16
CA GLU A 192 4.91 -15.23 -3.16
C GLU A 192 6.26 -14.56 -3.43
N ASN A 193 6.55 -14.19 -4.68
CA ASN A 193 7.79 -13.53 -5.08
C ASN A 193 7.75 -12.01 -4.82
N ILE A 194 6.60 -11.45 -4.49
CA ILE A 194 6.45 -10.03 -4.18
C ILE A 194 6.55 -9.84 -2.68
N GLU A 195 7.51 -9.04 -2.29
CA GLU A 195 7.71 -8.65 -0.90
C GLU A 195 6.63 -7.64 -0.50
N ARG A 196 5.57 -8.14 0.16
CA ARG A 196 4.47 -7.32 0.69
C ARG A 196 4.79 -6.88 2.10
N THR A 197 4.48 -5.62 2.41
CA THR A 197 4.75 -5.03 3.72
C THR A 197 3.80 -5.53 4.79
N GLU A 198 4.16 -5.34 6.07
CA GLU A 198 3.31 -5.75 7.21
C GLU A 198 2.03 -4.92 7.32
N SER A 199 2.03 -3.73 6.75
CA SER A 199 0.89 -2.80 6.75
C SER A 199 -0.15 -3.10 5.66
N GLU A 200 0.17 -3.98 4.69
CA GLU A 200 -0.75 -4.40 3.62
C GLU A 200 -1.69 -5.51 4.06
N VAL A 201 -2.97 -5.43 3.65
CA VAL A 201 -3.92 -6.53 3.85
C VAL A 201 -3.58 -7.68 2.91
N LYS A 202 -3.33 -8.85 3.46
CA LYS A 202 -3.00 -10.07 2.69
C LYS A 202 -4.19 -11.01 2.67
N THR A 203 -4.63 -11.38 1.48
CA THR A 203 -5.66 -12.41 1.31
C THR A 203 -5.04 -13.80 1.48
N VAL A 204 -5.72 -14.69 2.18
CA VAL A 204 -5.25 -16.06 2.39
C VAL A 204 -5.08 -16.77 1.03
N GLY A 205 -3.87 -17.28 0.77
CA GLY A 205 -3.52 -17.95 -0.47
C GLY A 205 -3.27 -17.02 -1.66
N ASN A 206 -3.18 -15.69 -1.45
CA ASN A 206 -2.96 -14.68 -2.50
C ASN A 206 -3.87 -14.86 -3.73
N THR A 207 -5.14 -15.21 -3.48
CA THR A 207 -6.14 -15.51 -4.53
C THR A 207 -6.71 -14.25 -5.18
N ASP A 208 -6.29 -13.07 -4.75
CA ASP A 208 -6.71 -11.74 -5.19
C ASP A 208 -5.75 -11.08 -6.20
N CYS A 209 -4.74 -11.81 -6.69
CA CYS A 209 -3.83 -11.30 -7.71
C CYS A 209 -4.44 -11.33 -9.11
N ILE A 210 -4.06 -10.35 -9.92
CA ILE A 210 -4.52 -10.14 -11.31
C ILE A 210 -3.30 -10.03 -12.21
N ASP A 211 -3.31 -10.70 -13.34
CA ASP A 211 -2.29 -10.53 -14.37
C ASP A 211 -2.39 -9.11 -14.96
N ALA A 212 -1.27 -8.40 -14.97
CA ALA A 212 -1.21 -7.00 -15.39
C ALA A 212 -1.41 -6.78 -16.90
N ASP A 213 -1.52 -7.85 -17.72
CA ASP A 213 -1.78 -7.74 -19.14
C ASP A 213 -3.14 -7.08 -19.44
N VAL A 214 -4.12 -7.16 -18.53
CA VAL A 214 -5.38 -6.40 -18.64
C VAL A 214 -5.18 -4.88 -18.70
N LEU A 215 -4.01 -4.39 -18.24
CA LEU A 215 -3.66 -2.97 -18.20
C LEU A 215 -2.90 -2.48 -19.45
N GLU A 216 -2.53 -3.36 -20.38
CA GLU A 216 -1.77 -3.01 -21.59
C GLU A 216 -2.51 -2.06 -22.53
N LYS A 217 -3.85 -1.97 -22.38
CA LYS A 217 -4.70 -1.03 -23.15
C LYS A 217 -4.54 0.43 -22.73
N PHE A 218 -3.82 0.70 -21.64
CA PHE A 218 -3.62 2.04 -21.09
C PHE A 218 -2.21 2.54 -21.34
N ASP A 219 -2.06 3.83 -21.63
CA ASP A 219 -0.76 4.46 -21.78
C ASP A 219 -0.02 4.56 -20.44
N TYR A 220 -0.79 4.73 -19.34
CA TYR A 220 -0.28 4.71 -17.99
C TYR A 220 -1.29 4.11 -17.01
N SER A 221 -0.79 3.30 -16.08
CA SER A 221 -1.58 2.71 -15.00
C SER A 221 -1.07 3.19 -13.66
N ALA A 222 -1.87 4.04 -13.01
CA ALA A 222 -1.62 4.58 -11.68
C ALA A 222 -2.21 3.63 -10.63
N LEU A 223 -1.35 2.84 -9.97
CA LEU A 223 -1.76 1.79 -9.06
C LEU A 223 -1.47 2.15 -7.60
N GLY A 224 -2.41 1.81 -6.70
CA GLY A 224 -2.25 1.73 -5.25
C GLY A 224 -2.44 0.30 -4.75
N HIS A 225 -2.41 0.10 -3.44
CA HIS A 225 -2.52 -1.17 -2.72
C HIS A 225 -1.17 -1.77 -2.28
N ILE A 226 -0.12 -1.66 -3.08
CA ILE A 226 1.22 -2.12 -2.70
C ILE A 226 2.01 -0.91 -2.18
N HIS A 227 2.49 -1.01 -0.94
CA HIS A 227 3.14 0.10 -0.24
C HIS A 227 4.57 0.38 -0.72
N LYS A 228 5.20 -0.60 -1.40
CA LYS A 228 6.52 -0.45 -2.00
C LYS A 228 6.41 0.17 -3.40
N PRO A 229 7.09 1.29 -3.68
CA PRO A 229 7.16 1.83 -5.04
C PRO A 229 7.77 0.79 -5.99
N MET A 230 7.04 0.37 -7.02
CA MET A 230 7.53 -0.63 -7.97
C MET A 230 6.84 -0.54 -9.33
N LYS A 231 7.50 -1.11 -10.34
CA LYS A 231 6.91 -1.36 -11.66
C LYS A 231 6.34 -2.77 -11.76
N VAL A 232 5.30 -2.93 -12.56
CA VAL A 232 4.65 -4.22 -12.82
C VAL A 232 4.85 -4.56 -14.30
N GLY A 233 5.91 -5.30 -14.60
CA GLY A 233 6.28 -5.68 -15.98
C GLY A 233 6.74 -4.51 -16.87
N SER A 234 6.01 -3.40 -16.89
CA SER A 234 6.27 -2.21 -17.72
C SER A 234 6.64 -0.99 -16.89
N GLU A 235 7.35 -0.03 -17.48
CA GLU A 235 7.64 1.29 -16.88
C GLU A 235 6.37 2.14 -16.72
N THR A 236 5.32 1.85 -17.47
CA THR A 236 4.06 2.59 -17.47
C THR A 236 2.99 2.00 -16.56
N ILE A 237 3.24 0.83 -15.94
CA ILE A 237 2.36 0.20 -14.96
C ILE A 237 3.05 0.28 -13.60
N ARG A 238 2.60 1.18 -12.72
CA ARG A 238 3.37 1.56 -11.53
C ARG A 238 2.53 1.59 -10.27
N TYR A 239 3.05 0.95 -9.23
CA TYR A 239 2.68 1.26 -7.85
C TYR A 239 3.47 2.48 -7.38
N CYS A 240 2.78 3.49 -6.86
CA CYS A 240 3.40 4.65 -6.24
C CYS A 240 4.01 4.30 -4.89
N GLY A 241 3.33 3.44 -4.14
CA GLY A 241 3.63 3.16 -2.74
C GLY A 241 3.11 4.25 -1.81
N THR A 242 3.33 4.06 -0.53
CA THR A 242 2.97 5.01 0.52
C THR A 242 3.86 6.25 0.50
N PRO A 243 3.36 7.44 0.92
CA PRO A 243 4.17 8.67 0.93
C PRO A 243 5.27 8.68 2.01
N MET A 244 5.16 7.83 3.02
CA MET A 244 6.14 7.61 4.08
C MET A 244 6.03 6.16 4.58
N ALA A 245 6.99 5.69 5.37
CA ALA A 245 6.93 4.33 5.94
C ALA A 245 5.86 4.22 7.03
N TYR A 246 5.00 3.22 6.93
CA TYR A 246 3.93 2.91 7.89
C TYR A 246 4.16 1.60 8.65
N SER A 247 5.21 0.86 8.32
CA SER A 247 5.62 -0.37 9.01
C SER A 247 7.14 -0.48 9.10
N VAL A 248 7.61 -1.35 9.99
CA VAL A 248 9.05 -1.63 10.12
C VAL A 248 9.61 -2.32 8.87
N SER A 249 8.82 -3.10 8.17
CA SER A 249 9.22 -3.73 6.91
C SER A 249 9.46 -2.73 5.77
N GLU A 250 9.03 -1.48 5.94
CA GLU A 250 9.30 -0.40 4.99
C GLU A 250 10.55 0.43 5.35
N ALA A 251 11.27 0.05 6.41
CA ALA A 251 12.49 0.75 6.82
C ALA A 251 13.53 0.77 5.68
N GLY A 252 14.07 1.96 5.42
CA GLY A 252 15.08 2.16 4.37
C GLY A 252 14.54 2.23 2.94
N GLN A 253 13.23 2.07 2.72
CA GLN A 253 12.63 2.29 1.40
C GLN A 253 12.58 3.79 1.07
N GLU A 254 12.94 4.12 -0.17
CA GLU A 254 12.76 5.48 -0.69
C GLU A 254 11.28 5.68 -1.09
N LYS A 255 10.61 6.58 -0.39
CA LYS A 255 9.22 6.95 -0.64
C LYS A 255 9.13 8.23 -1.45
N GLY A 256 8.07 8.40 -2.24
CA GLY A 256 7.98 9.55 -3.13
C GLY A 256 6.64 9.70 -3.82
N ILE A 257 6.59 10.64 -4.73
CA ILE A 257 5.51 10.87 -5.69
C ILE A 257 5.99 10.42 -7.06
N LEU A 258 5.15 9.79 -7.85
CA LEU A 258 5.45 9.58 -9.26
C LEU A 258 4.94 10.76 -10.08
N MET A 259 5.84 11.53 -10.67
CA MET A 259 5.52 12.54 -11.67
C MET A 259 5.51 11.88 -13.04
N VAL A 260 4.40 12.00 -13.74
CA VAL A 260 4.15 11.36 -15.03
C VAL A 260 3.88 12.44 -16.08
N ASP A 261 4.73 12.53 -17.08
CA ASP A 261 4.55 13.40 -18.22
C ASP A 261 4.06 12.58 -19.42
N ILE A 262 2.87 12.91 -19.94
CA ILE A 262 2.23 12.26 -21.09
C ILE A 262 2.08 13.26 -22.21
N GLY A 263 2.73 12.99 -23.34
CA GLY A 263 2.64 13.77 -24.56
C GLY A 263 1.55 13.30 -25.52
N GLU A 264 1.82 13.41 -26.81
CA GLU A 264 0.98 12.88 -27.88
C GLU A 264 0.90 11.35 -27.83
N LYS A 265 -0.21 10.78 -28.29
CA LYS A 265 -0.40 9.31 -28.35
C LYS A 265 0.76 8.66 -29.10
N GLY A 266 1.36 7.65 -28.50
CA GLY A 266 2.48 6.89 -29.09
C GLY A 266 3.87 7.52 -28.89
N THR A 267 3.99 8.72 -28.33
CA THR A 267 5.31 9.35 -28.06
C THR A 267 5.99 8.84 -26.78
N GLY A 268 5.30 7.96 -26.03
CA GLY A 268 5.77 7.40 -24.78
C GLY A 268 5.37 8.25 -23.56
N VAL A 269 5.50 7.63 -22.40
CA VAL A 269 5.21 8.22 -21.08
C VAL A 269 6.50 8.30 -20.30
N LYS A 270 6.78 9.48 -19.74
CA LYS A 270 7.95 9.67 -18.87
C LYS A 270 7.51 9.64 -17.42
N VAL A 271 8.07 8.70 -16.65
CA VAL A 271 7.83 8.59 -15.21
C VAL A 271 9.08 9.00 -14.45
N THR A 272 8.92 9.93 -13.51
CA THR A 272 10.00 10.45 -12.66
C THR A 272 9.61 10.28 -11.20
N ASN A 273 10.46 9.64 -10.40
CA ASN A 273 10.27 9.58 -8.96
C ASN A 273 10.71 10.90 -8.32
N LEU A 274 9.83 11.53 -7.55
CA LEU A 274 10.11 12.70 -6.73
C LEU A 274 10.18 12.25 -5.27
N PRO A 275 11.37 12.04 -4.70
CA PRO A 275 11.50 11.52 -3.34
C PRO A 275 10.92 12.48 -2.33
N LEU A 276 10.25 11.93 -1.30
CA LEU A 276 9.75 12.63 -0.14
C LEU A 276 10.67 12.39 1.05
N LYS A 277 10.89 13.41 1.85
CA LYS A 277 11.74 13.32 3.04
C LYS A 277 10.87 13.33 4.30
N PRO A 278 10.73 12.20 5.00
CA PRO A 278 9.93 12.16 6.22
C PRO A 278 10.59 13.00 7.33
N MET A 279 9.78 13.55 8.23
CA MET A 279 10.25 14.26 9.43
C MET A 279 11.08 13.32 10.32
N ARG A 280 10.66 12.07 10.45
CA ARG A 280 11.32 10.99 11.17
C ARG A 280 11.29 9.73 10.32
N ASN A 281 12.40 9.03 10.25
CA ASN A 281 12.50 7.76 9.53
C ASN A 281 12.03 6.60 10.41
N VAL A 282 11.64 5.50 9.78
CA VAL A 282 11.54 4.20 10.42
C VAL A 282 12.87 3.47 10.20
N ARG A 283 13.51 3.03 11.29
CA ARG A 283 14.83 2.40 11.27
C ARG A 283 14.87 1.09 12.05
N ILE A 284 15.77 0.23 11.63
CA ILE A 284 16.19 -0.95 12.39
C ILE A 284 17.61 -0.67 12.86
N GLU A 285 17.84 -0.69 14.17
CA GLU A 285 19.15 -0.56 14.78
C GLU A 285 19.55 -1.90 15.39
N GLU A 286 20.61 -2.48 14.86
CA GLU A 286 21.16 -3.76 15.30
C GLU A 286 22.45 -3.54 16.07
N GLY A 287 22.66 -4.32 17.13
CA GLY A 287 23.88 -4.28 17.91
C GLY A 287 23.72 -4.75 19.36
N LYS A 288 24.82 -4.65 20.11
CA LYS A 288 24.81 -4.97 21.54
C LYS A 288 24.15 -3.88 22.35
N PHE A 289 23.48 -4.25 23.41
CA PHE A 289 22.75 -3.35 24.30
C PHE A 289 23.61 -2.15 24.77
N GLU A 290 24.81 -2.40 25.29
CA GLU A 290 25.71 -1.36 25.81
C GLU A 290 26.25 -0.42 24.71
N GLU A 291 26.15 -0.77 23.44
CA GLU A 291 26.50 0.10 22.31
C GLU A 291 25.29 0.92 21.88
N LEU A 292 24.11 0.29 21.83
CA LEU A 292 22.87 0.92 21.38
C LEU A 292 22.40 2.02 22.33
N ILE A 293 22.53 1.84 23.63
CA ILE A 293 22.14 2.86 24.62
C ILE A 293 23.01 4.13 24.60
N LYS A 294 24.17 4.10 23.91
CA LYS A 294 25.04 5.28 23.70
C LYS A 294 24.67 6.08 22.47
N LYS A 295 23.82 5.51 21.58
CA LYS A 295 23.28 6.23 20.42
C LYS A 295 22.12 7.14 20.87
N TYR A 296 21.75 8.07 20.00
CA TYR A 296 20.55 8.87 20.14
C TYR A 296 19.90 9.14 18.79
N SER A 297 18.61 8.82 18.67
CA SER A 297 17.83 9.16 17.47
C SER A 297 16.40 9.51 17.86
N LYS A 298 15.82 10.52 17.15
CA LYS A 298 14.41 10.87 17.25
C LYS A 298 13.54 10.08 16.26
N ASP A 299 14.15 9.25 15.42
CA ASP A 299 13.45 8.37 14.47
C ASP A 299 12.64 7.29 15.20
N PHE A 300 11.73 6.67 14.48
CA PHE A 300 11.03 5.47 14.94
C PHE A 300 11.98 4.27 14.80
N VAL A 301 12.34 3.66 15.92
CA VAL A 301 13.42 2.66 15.94
C VAL A 301 12.90 1.30 16.45
N THR A 302 13.14 0.25 15.66
CA THR A 302 13.13 -1.13 16.12
C THR A 302 14.56 -1.53 16.46
N VAL A 303 14.77 -2.03 17.66
CA VAL A 303 16.09 -2.49 18.12
C VAL A 303 16.16 -4.00 17.97
N VAL A 304 17.25 -4.49 17.36
CA VAL A 304 17.61 -5.92 17.28
C VAL A 304 18.86 -6.14 18.11
N LEU A 305 18.68 -6.78 19.27
CA LEU A 305 19.79 -7.07 20.18
C LEU A 305 20.54 -8.33 19.74
N THR A 306 21.86 -8.19 19.64
CA THR A 306 22.80 -9.29 19.29
C THR A 306 23.51 -9.87 20.52
N ASP A 307 23.09 -9.46 21.73
CA ASP A 307 23.67 -9.98 22.96
C ASP A 307 23.30 -11.45 23.16
N THR A 308 24.30 -12.27 23.52
CA THR A 308 24.15 -13.72 23.81
C THR A 308 23.75 -13.99 25.26
N GLU A 309 23.95 -13.02 26.16
CA GLU A 309 23.64 -13.15 27.59
C GLU A 309 22.23 -12.60 27.89
N GLU A 310 21.59 -13.14 28.94
CA GLU A 310 20.32 -12.63 29.40
C GLU A 310 20.51 -11.28 30.09
N ILE A 311 19.94 -10.24 29.45
CA ILE A 311 19.88 -8.90 30.03
C ILE A 311 18.57 -8.76 30.82
N GLU A 312 18.63 -8.26 32.06
CA GLU A 312 17.45 -8.02 32.88
C GLU A 312 16.42 -7.10 32.16
N VAL A 313 15.23 -7.60 31.94
CA VAL A 313 14.24 -7.02 31.00
C VAL A 313 13.68 -5.67 31.46
N LEU A 314 13.61 -5.41 32.78
CA LEU A 314 12.96 -4.19 33.29
C LEU A 314 13.76 -2.91 33.01
N ASP A 315 15.05 -2.92 33.23
CA ASP A 315 15.91 -1.73 33.03
C ASP A 315 16.25 -1.50 31.53
N MET A 316 16.29 -2.57 30.75
CA MET A 316 16.67 -2.52 29.33
C MET A 316 15.78 -1.62 28.49
N ARG A 317 14.43 -1.78 28.61
CA ARG A 317 13.48 -1.03 27.81
C ARG A 317 13.53 0.48 28.14
N GLU A 318 13.69 0.83 29.38
CA GLU A 318 13.76 2.24 29.80
C GLU A 318 15.05 2.90 29.33
N ARG A 319 16.18 2.23 29.43
CA ARG A 319 17.47 2.73 28.93
C ARG A 319 17.48 2.89 27.41
N LEU A 320 16.89 1.93 26.66
CA LEU A 320 16.70 2.07 25.22
C LEU A 320 15.75 3.21 24.84
N LYS A 321 14.70 3.46 25.62
CA LYS A 321 13.81 4.61 25.41
C LYS A 321 14.50 5.96 25.63
N LEU A 322 15.51 6.03 26.48
CA LEU A 322 16.31 7.24 26.63
C LEU A 322 17.17 7.50 25.37
N ALA A 323 17.69 6.44 24.76
CA ALA A 323 18.44 6.51 23.51
C ALA A 323 17.52 6.73 22.29
N PHE A 324 16.37 6.08 22.28
CA PHE A 324 15.38 6.08 21.19
C PHE A 324 13.99 6.44 21.74
N PRO A 325 13.65 7.73 21.91
CA PRO A 325 12.36 8.13 22.49
C PRO A 325 11.13 7.58 21.75
N LYS A 326 11.27 7.28 20.45
CA LYS A 326 10.23 6.62 19.63
C LYS A 326 10.60 5.14 19.35
N LEU A 327 10.97 4.42 20.41
CA LEU A 327 11.26 3.00 20.35
C LEU A 327 9.96 2.23 20.04
N LEU A 328 9.95 1.50 18.92
CA LEU A 328 8.80 0.69 18.47
C LEU A 328 8.83 -0.68 19.16
N GLU A 329 9.84 -1.46 18.91
CA GLU A 329 9.96 -2.85 19.32
C GLU A 329 11.41 -3.18 19.67
N ILE A 330 11.58 -4.17 20.54
CA ILE A 330 12.87 -4.77 20.85
C ILE A 330 12.79 -6.24 20.43
N LYS A 331 13.62 -6.60 19.45
CA LYS A 331 13.80 -7.99 19.00
C LYS A 331 15.15 -8.50 19.53
N ARG A 332 15.23 -9.80 19.74
CA ARG A 332 16.50 -10.48 20.00
C ARG A 332 16.82 -11.34 18.78
N ASP A 333 18.03 -11.26 18.30
CA ASP A 333 18.53 -12.19 17.29
C ASP A 333 18.81 -13.54 18.01
N ASN A 334 17.74 -14.33 18.20
CA ASN A 334 17.83 -15.69 18.73
C ASN A 334 18.31 -16.61 17.58
N VAL A 335 19.46 -16.36 17.04
CA VAL A 335 20.22 -17.43 16.36
C VAL A 335 20.73 -18.35 17.48
N ARG A 336 19.86 -19.15 18.09
CA ARG A 336 20.28 -20.42 18.63
C ARG A 336 20.79 -21.18 17.41
N ARG A 337 22.10 -21.21 17.23
CA ARG A 337 22.75 -22.32 16.57
C ARG A 337 22.34 -23.54 17.38
N ILE A 338 21.39 -24.28 16.82
CA ILE A 338 21.20 -25.68 17.18
C ILE A 338 22.40 -26.38 16.50
N ASP A 339 23.59 -26.21 17.08
CA ASP A 339 24.71 -27.11 16.95
C ASP A 339 24.51 -28.28 17.92
N ASP A 340 23.31 -28.88 17.86
CA ASP A 340 23.08 -30.24 18.31
C ASP A 340 22.59 -30.97 17.06
N GLU A 341 23.52 -31.64 16.42
CA GLU A 341 23.23 -32.78 15.54
C GLU A 341 22.35 -33.75 16.31
N ILE A 342 21.03 -33.54 16.24
CA ILE A 342 20.09 -34.61 16.52
C ILE A 342 20.20 -35.50 15.29
N GLU A 343 21.04 -36.55 15.39
CA GLU A 343 20.90 -37.74 14.55
C GLU A 343 19.44 -38.19 14.66
N ILE A 344 18.62 -37.78 13.71
CA ILE A 344 17.29 -38.36 13.51
C ILE A 344 17.60 -39.73 12.88
N GLU A 345 17.67 -40.75 13.72
CA GLU A 345 17.52 -42.12 13.25
C GLU A 345 16.19 -42.20 12.47
N THR A 346 16.31 -42.35 11.18
CA THR A 346 15.20 -42.60 10.28
C THR A 346 14.71 -44.02 10.44
N GLU A 347 13.96 -44.26 11.49
CA GLU A 347 13.05 -45.40 11.61
C GLU A 347 11.86 -44.97 12.50
N ASP A 348 10.79 -44.50 11.84
CA ASP A 348 9.44 -45.01 12.06
C ASP A 348 8.38 -44.25 11.27
N THR A 349 7.71 -45.00 10.45
CA THR A 349 6.50 -44.68 9.72
C THR A 349 5.40 -44.07 10.58
N LEU A 350 4.81 -42.95 10.07
CA LEU A 350 3.43 -42.51 10.28
C LEU A 350 2.87 -42.62 11.71
N LYS A 351 3.26 -41.71 12.60
CA LYS A 351 2.52 -41.48 13.85
C LYS A 351 1.51 -40.35 13.67
N SER A 352 0.31 -40.57 14.21
CA SER A 352 -0.77 -39.58 14.10
C SER A 352 -0.43 -38.28 14.84
N PRO A 353 -1.00 -37.12 14.49
CA PRO A 353 -0.79 -35.86 15.21
C PRO A 353 -1.08 -35.94 16.71
N TYR A 354 -1.94 -36.85 17.12
CA TYR A 354 -2.29 -37.10 18.52
C TYR A 354 -1.12 -37.71 19.32
N GLU A 355 -0.36 -38.63 18.74
CA GLU A 355 0.80 -39.26 19.38
C GLU A 355 1.98 -38.30 19.53
N LEU A 356 2.13 -37.34 18.59
CA LEU A 356 3.11 -36.26 18.69
C LEU A 356 2.79 -35.31 19.86
N ILE A 357 1.53 -34.95 20.03
CA ILE A 357 1.08 -34.08 21.15
C ILE A 357 1.24 -34.77 22.49
N CYS A 358 0.94 -36.07 22.59
CA CYS A 358 1.15 -36.84 23.81
C CYS A 358 2.64 -36.96 24.22
N LYS A 359 3.57 -37.12 23.24
CA LYS A 359 5.02 -37.14 23.51
C LYS A 359 5.54 -35.79 24.00
N LEU A 360 5.07 -34.69 23.43
CA LEU A 360 5.43 -33.33 23.86
C LEU A 360 4.94 -33.03 25.29
N HIS A 361 3.77 -33.52 25.67
CA HIS A 361 3.22 -33.33 27.02
C HIS A 361 3.95 -34.17 28.07
N PHE A 362 4.40 -35.38 27.74
CA PHE A 362 5.16 -36.24 28.66
C PHE A 362 6.60 -35.75 28.89
N SER A 363 7.25 -35.17 27.87
CA SER A 363 8.62 -34.65 28.02
C SER A 363 8.67 -33.32 28.80
N SER A 364 7.60 -32.50 28.79
CA SER A 364 7.50 -31.33 29.65
C SER A 364 7.18 -31.64 31.11
N ALA A 365 6.47 -32.74 31.40
CA ALA A 365 6.17 -33.18 32.75
C ALA A 365 7.38 -33.81 33.47
N LEU A 366 8.30 -34.44 32.74
CA LEU A 366 9.54 -35.00 33.32
C LEU A 366 10.61 -33.92 33.64
N LYS A 367 10.57 -32.75 33.00
CA LYS A 367 11.47 -31.64 33.31
C LYS A 367 11.04 -30.76 34.48
N ALA A 368 9.82 -30.96 35.00
CA ALA A 368 9.28 -30.24 36.14
C ALA A 368 9.41 -31.03 37.48
N SER A 369 10.02 -32.21 37.45
CA SER A 369 10.19 -33.09 38.61
C SER A 369 11.66 -33.53 38.86
N LEU A 370 12.60 -32.81 38.32
CA LEU A 370 14.02 -32.78 38.67
C LEU A 370 14.42 -31.33 38.96
#